data_e85fc30aa75ee4cc85b83c8c79b2f638
#
_entry.id   e85fc30aa75ee4cc85b83c8c79b2f638
#
_cell.length_a   1.000
_cell.length_b   1.000
_cell.length_c   1.000
_cell.angle_alpha   90.00
_cell.angle_beta   90.00
_cell.angle_gamma   90.00
#
_symmetry.space_group_name_H-M   'P 1'
#
loop_
_entity.id
_entity.type
_entity.pdbx_description
1 polymer ?
#
loop_
_entity_poly.entity_id
_entity_poly.type
_entity_poly.pdbx_seq_one_letter_code
_entity_poly.pdbx_strand_id
1 'polypeptide(L)'
;MSYRLNAVTIHVNSAKEYKREMKEIWRDITNGKLPILFDSEHNFQQGISPIYQYSNYAQNDFDLSVMGVASEFFKQMELKVIEGFYKKYDFSDTNGDMELCSQKAWEQVKADCISGLIERAYICDYESNVPPEYTKDGKAHCYLYISVK
;
A
#
# COMPACT_ATOMS: atom_id res chain seq x y z
N MET A 1 -9.31 22.64 0.55
CA MET A 1 -8.42 22.23 -0.54
C MET A 1 -8.65 20.76 -0.85
N SER A 2 -9.16 20.47 -2.02
CA SER A 2 -9.37 19.08 -2.40
C SER A 2 -8.07 18.52 -2.97
N TYR A 3 -7.59 17.43 -2.38
CA TYR A 3 -6.45 16.71 -2.92
C TYR A 3 -6.94 15.81 -4.04
N ARG A 4 -6.41 16.00 -5.25
CA ARG A 4 -6.60 15.02 -6.31
C ARG A 4 -5.68 13.85 -6.02
N LEU A 5 -6.28 12.71 -5.71
CA LEU A 5 -5.54 11.47 -5.63
C LEU A 5 -5.33 10.97 -7.05
N ASN A 6 -4.09 11.06 -7.54
CA ASN A 6 -3.74 10.43 -8.80
C ASN A 6 -3.59 8.93 -8.52
N ALA A 7 -4.40 8.14 -9.18
CA ALA A 7 -4.41 6.69 -8.97
C ALA A 7 -4.41 5.95 -10.30
N VAL A 8 -3.72 4.82 -10.33
CA VAL A 8 -3.78 3.86 -11.44
C VAL A 8 -4.32 2.57 -10.87
N THR A 9 -5.39 2.04 -11.46
CA THR A 9 -6.06 0.84 -10.98
C THR A 9 -5.94 -0.27 -12.02
N ILE A 10 -5.59 -1.47 -11.56
CA ILE A 10 -5.60 -2.68 -12.38
C ILE A 10 -6.50 -3.72 -11.72
N HIS A 11 -7.16 -4.53 -12.54
CA HIS A 11 -7.94 -5.66 -12.05
C HIS A 11 -7.07 -6.91 -12.04
N VAL A 12 -6.93 -7.56 -10.87
CA VAL A 12 -6.04 -8.70 -10.68
C VAL A 12 -6.86 -9.98 -10.65
N ASN A 13 -6.70 -10.81 -11.69
CA ASN A 13 -7.36 -12.11 -11.80
C ASN A 13 -6.48 -13.27 -11.35
N SER A 14 -5.15 -13.10 -11.44
CA SER A 14 -4.20 -14.12 -11.01
C SER A 14 -2.91 -13.47 -10.52
N ALA A 15 -2.24 -14.14 -9.57
CA ALA A 15 -1.01 -13.63 -8.99
C ALA A 15 0.15 -13.51 -10.00
N LYS A 16 0.08 -14.21 -11.15
CA LYS A 16 1.14 -14.17 -12.15
C LYS A 16 1.10 -12.93 -13.05
N GLU A 17 -0.08 -12.39 -13.31
CA GLU A 17 -0.24 -11.28 -14.24
C GLU A 17 0.03 -9.94 -13.61
N TYR A 18 -0.34 -9.74 -12.34
CA TYR A 18 -0.24 -8.43 -11.72
C TYR A 18 1.21 -7.98 -11.50
N LYS A 19 2.16 -8.90 -11.29
CA LYS A 19 3.57 -8.53 -11.10
C LYS A 19 4.15 -7.84 -12.33
N ARG A 20 3.81 -8.34 -13.52
CA ARG A 20 4.27 -7.73 -14.77
C ARG A 20 3.62 -6.36 -14.98
N GLU A 21 2.32 -6.26 -14.78
CA GLU A 21 1.60 -5.00 -14.90
C GLU A 21 2.10 -3.96 -13.90
N MET A 22 2.40 -4.37 -12.66
CA MET A 22 2.95 -3.48 -11.65
C MET A 22 4.32 -2.95 -12.03
N LYS A 23 5.18 -3.78 -12.63
CA LYS A 23 6.48 -3.33 -13.14
C LYS A 23 6.32 -2.27 -14.23
N GLU A 24 5.38 -2.44 -15.13
CA GLU A 24 5.09 -1.48 -16.20
C GLU A 24 4.55 -0.16 -15.62
N ILE A 25 3.65 -0.24 -14.65
CA ILE A 25 3.10 0.94 -13.97
C ILE A 25 4.22 1.72 -13.27
N TRP A 26 5.08 1.06 -12.52
CA TRP A 26 6.18 1.72 -11.82
C TRP A 26 7.19 2.33 -12.79
N ARG A 27 7.44 1.66 -13.91
CA ARG A 27 8.29 2.23 -14.96
C ARG A 27 7.67 3.52 -15.52
N ASP A 28 6.38 3.52 -15.77
CA ASP A 28 5.67 4.70 -16.28
C ASP A 28 5.61 5.83 -15.24
N ILE A 29 5.47 5.50 -13.96
CA ILE A 29 5.56 6.48 -12.87
C ILE A 29 6.97 7.09 -12.82
N THR A 30 8.01 6.26 -12.86
CA THR A 30 9.40 6.70 -12.81
C THR A 30 9.76 7.57 -14.01
N ASN A 31 9.22 7.25 -15.20
CA ASN A 31 9.46 8.01 -16.43
C ASN A 31 8.59 9.26 -16.56
N GLY A 32 7.76 9.56 -15.56
CA GLY A 32 6.90 10.74 -15.58
C GLY A 32 5.67 10.65 -16.46
N LYS A 33 5.37 9.48 -17.03
CA LYS A 33 4.15 9.27 -17.81
C LYS A 33 2.89 9.26 -16.95
N LEU A 34 3.03 8.82 -15.70
CA LEU A 34 1.96 8.80 -14.72
C LEU A 34 2.36 9.73 -13.57
N PRO A 35 1.74 10.90 -13.42
CA PRO A 35 2.18 11.91 -12.46
C PRO A 35 1.65 11.64 -11.04
N ILE A 36 2.00 10.49 -10.47
CA ILE A 36 1.62 10.13 -9.10
C ILE A 36 2.66 10.66 -8.11
N LEU A 37 3.95 10.46 -8.39
CA LEU A 37 5.05 10.88 -7.53
C LEU A 37 5.82 12.07 -8.09
N PHE A 38 5.85 12.21 -9.41
CA PHE A 38 6.62 13.24 -10.10
C PHE A 38 5.68 14.14 -10.87
N ASP A 39 6.04 15.42 -10.96
CA ASP A 39 5.32 16.34 -11.82
C ASP A 39 5.76 16.17 -13.30
N SER A 40 5.20 17.00 -14.20
CA SER A 40 5.49 16.91 -15.63
C SER A 40 6.95 17.21 -15.99
N GLU A 41 7.71 17.82 -15.09
CA GLU A 41 9.12 18.14 -15.27
C GLU A 41 10.05 17.16 -14.53
N HIS A 42 9.53 16.02 -14.09
CA HIS A 42 10.24 15.00 -13.31
C HIS A 42 10.69 15.46 -11.92
N ASN A 43 10.06 16.49 -11.35
CA ASN A 43 10.31 16.90 -9.98
C ASN A 43 9.45 16.07 -9.03
N PHE A 44 10.07 15.57 -7.96
CA PHE A 44 9.38 14.80 -6.94
C PHE A 44 8.33 15.68 -6.22
N GLN A 45 7.10 15.19 -6.13
CA GLN A 45 6.03 15.91 -5.43
C GLN A 45 6.21 15.77 -3.92
N GLN A 46 6.51 16.89 -3.25
CA GLN A 46 6.72 16.89 -1.81
C GLN A 46 5.43 16.58 -1.05
N GLY A 47 5.57 15.82 0.02
CA GLY A 47 4.46 15.48 0.89
C GLY A 47 3.52 14.42 0.34
N ILE A 48 3.88 13.79 -0.77
CA ILE A 48 3.10 12.70 -1.38
C ILE A 48 3.85 11.38 -1.19
N SER A 49 3.15 10.38 -0.69
CA SER A 49 3.68 9.02 -0.52
C SER A 49 2.91 8.04 -1.37
N PRO A 50 3.59 7.09 -2.04
CA PRO A 50 2.89 6.05 -2.79
C PRO A 50 2.32 4.99 -1.86
N ILE A 51 1.11 4.55 -2.15
CA ILE A 51 0.48 3.43 -1.45
C ILE A 51 -0.19 2.50 -2.45
N TYR A 52 -0.41 1.27 -2.04
CA TYR A 52 -1.27 0.32 -2.73
C TYR A 52 -2.62 0.27 -2.02
N GLN A 53 -3.69 0.27 -2.81
CA GLN A 53 -5.05 0.07 -2.31
C GLN A 53 -5.60 -1.22 -2.93
N TYR A 54 -6.06 -2.12 -2.08
CA TYR A 54 -6.71 -3.37 -2.49
C TYR A 54 -8.21 -3.21 -2.21
N SER A 55 -9.02 -3.35 -3.24
CA SER A 55 -10.47 -3.10 -3.14
C SER A 55 -11.26 -3.99 -4.10
N ASN A 56 -12.58 -3.87 -4.05
CA ASN A 56 -13.50 -4.61 -4.92
C ASN A 56 -13.21 -6.11 -4.93
N TYR A 57 -13.02 -6.68 -3.74
CA TYR A 57 -12.73 -8.10 -3.60
C TYR A 57 -13.89 -8.95 -4.10
N ALA A 58 -13.56 -9.87 -5.00
CA ALA A 58 -14.42 -10.94 -5.43
C ALA A 58 -13.79 -12.27 -5.01
N GLN A 59 -14.39 -13.39 -5.39
CA GLN A 59 -13.97 -14.72 -4.89
C GLN A 59 -12.49 -15.01 -5.12
N ASN A 60 -11.96 -14.66 -6.30
CA ASN A 60 -10.56 -14.92 -6.67
C ASN A 60 -9.86 -13.70 -7.27
N ASP A 61 -10.49 -12.55 -7.23
CA ASP A 61 -9.93 -11.36 -7.85
C ASP A 61 -10.17 -10.11 -7.00
N PHE A 62 -9.47 -9.04 -7.33
CA PHE A 62 -9.57 -7.76 -6.64
C PHE A 62 -9.00 -6.66 -7.54
N ASP A 63 -9.28 -5.42 -7.17
CA ASP A 63 -8.67 -4.26 -7.82
C ASP A 63 -7.48 -3.79 -6.99
N LEU A 64 -6.34 -3.58 -7.66
CA LEU A 64 -5.14 -3.03 -7.06
C LEU A 64 -4.89 -1.65 -7.65
N SER A 65 -4.83 -0.64 -6.78
CA SER A 65 -4.55 0.73 -7.19
C SER A 65 -3.22 1.19 -6.61
N VAL A 66 -2.43 1.88 -7.44
CA VAL A 66 -1.25 2.63 -6.98
C VAL A 66 -1.68 4.09 -6.91
N MET A 67 -1.53 4.71 -5.74
CA MET A 67 -2.00 6.08 -5.50
C MET A 67 -0.97 6.88 -4.73
N GLY A 68 -0.91 8.19 -5.00
CA GLY A 68 -0.15 9.12 -4.18
C GLY A 68 -1.06 9.75 -3.14
N VAL A 69 -0.65 9.72 -1.88
CA VAL A 69 -1.43 10.26 -0.77
C VAL A 69 -0.60 11.22 0.08
N ALA A 70 -1.28 12.22 0.67
CA ALA A 70 -0.66 13.16 1.59
C ALA A 70 -0.63 12.58 3.01
N SER A 71 0.14 13.23 3.91
CA SER A 71 0.27 12.78 5.31
C SER A 71 -1.07 12.69 6.04
N GLU A 72 -2.05 13.49 5.65
CA GLU A 72 -3.39 13.47 6.24
C GLU A 72 -4.07 12.11 6.09
N PHE A 73 -3.80 11.41 4.99
CA PHE A 73 -4.32 10.06 4.79
C PHE A 73 -3.90 9.13 5.93
N PHE A 74 -2.61 9.16 6.30
CA PHE A 74 -2.10 8.30 7.38
C PHE A 74 -2.68 8.66 8.73
N LYS A 75 -2.90 9.93 9.00
CA LYS A 75 -3.57 10.39 10.23
C LYS A 75 -4.99 9.84 10.33
N GLN A 76 -5.73 9.87 9.23
CA GLN A 76 -7.07 9.30 9.17
C GLN A 76 -7.06 7.79 9.38
N MET A 77 -6.09 7.08 8.80
CA MET A 77 -5.97 5.64 8.97
C MET A 77 -5.64 5.26 10.42
N GLU A 78 -4.75 6.03 11.08
CA GLU A 78 -4.43 5.79 12.49
C GLU A 78 -5.66 5.97 13.39
N LEU A 79 -6.53 6.94 13.10
CA LEU A 79 -7.80 7.10 13.82
C LEU A 79 -8.72 5.90 13.62
N LYS A 80 -8.80 5.39 12.40
CA LYS A 80 -9.62 4.20 12.10
C LYS A 80 -9.10 2.95 12.78
N VAL A 81 -7.78 2.84 12.98
CA VAL A 81 -7.18 1.75 13.77
C VAL A 81 -7.64 1.85 15.23
N ILE A 82 -7.58 3.04 15.81
CA ILE A 82 -8.03 3.29 17.19
C ILE A 82 -9.51 2.96 17.35
N GLU A 83 -10.33 3.31 16.35
CA GLU A 83 -11.77 3.04 16.36
C GLU A 83 -12.13 1.57 16.11
N GLY A 84 -11.15 0.74 15.73
CA GLY A 84 -11.36 -0.69 15.55
C GLY A 84 -11.82 -1.12 14.15
N PHE A 85 -11.82 -0.19 13.17
CA PHE A 85 -12.20 -0.51 11.79
C PHE A 85 -11.07 -1.14 10.98
N TYR A 86 -9.82 -0.94 11.43
CA TYR A 86 -8.63 -1.44 10.76
C TYR A 86 -7.66 -2.04 11.76
N LYS A 87 -6.97 -3.09 11.34
CA LYS A 87 -5.81 -3.64 12.03
C LYS A 87 -4.56 -3.17 11.31
N LYS A 88 -3.62 -2.57 12.06
CA LYS A 88 -2.34 -2.11 11.50
C LYS A 88 -1.26 -3.17 11.72
N TYR A 89 -0.48 -3.40 10.68
CA TYR A 89 0.72 -4.23 10.72
C TYR A 89 1.92 -3.38 10.35
N ASP A 90 3.03 -3.55 11.07
CA ASP A 90 4.30 -2.86 10.79
C ASP A 90 5.41 -3.89 10.84
N PHE A 91 6.01 -4.16 9.69
CA PHE A 91 7.16 -5.05 9.57
C PHE A 91 8.34 -4.26 9.01
N SER A 92 9.54 -4.53 9.55
CA SER A 92 10.75 -3.83 9.16
C SER A 92 11.85 -4.79 8.74
N ASP A 93 12.82 -4.28 7.96
CA ASP A 93 13.99 -5.02 7.54
C ASP A 93 15.24 -4.13 7.59
N THR A 94 16.26 -4.59 8.31
CA THR A 94 17.51 -3.83 8.49
C THR A 94 18.34 -3.72 7.21
N ASN A 95 18.14 -4.65 6.27
CA ASN A 95 18.86 -4.65 4.99
C ASN A 95 18.15 -3.82 3.90
N GLY A 96 17.02 -3.20 4.23
CA GLY A 96 16.31 -2.35 3.30
C GLY A 96 15.44 -3.09 2.29
N ASP A 97 15.13 -4.36 2.54
CA ASP A 97 14.34 -5.18 1.63
C ASP A 97 12.83 -4.96 1.86
N MET A 98 12.25 -4.04 1.10
CA MET A 98 10.82 -3.72 1.20
C MET A 98 9.92 -4.88 0.76
N GLU A 99 10.36 -5.65 -0.23
CA GLU A 99 9.59 -6.80 -0.71
C GLU A 99 9.47 -7.87 0.37
N LEU A 100 10.55 -8.11 1.12
CA LEU A 100 10.55 -9.03 2.25
C LEU A 100 9.63 -8.54 3.37
N CYS A 101 9.62 -7.23 3.67
CA CYS A 101 8.71 -6.64 4.65
C CYS A 101 7.26 -6.88 4.25
N SER A 102 6.92 -6.62 3.00
CA SER A 102 5.58 -6.83 2.46
C SER A 102 5.17 -8.30 2.57
N GLN A 103 6.05 -9.21 2.18
CA GLN A 103 5.80 -10.64 2.25
C GLN A 103 5.51 -11.09 3.68
N LYS A 104 6.33 -10.68 4.64
CA LYS A 104 6.15 -11.03 6.05
C LYS A 104 4.84 -10.46 6.61
N ALA A 105 4.51 -9.22 6.25
CA ALA A 105 3.29 -8.57 6.72
C ALA A 105 2.04 -9.32 6.23
N TRP A 106 1.99 -9.67 4.95
CA TRP A 106 0.86 -10.42 4.38
C TRP A 106 0.78 -11.85 4.92
N GLU A 107 1.91 -12.50 5.20
CA GLU A 107 1.93 -13.81 5.84
C GLU A 107 1.33 -13.73 7.25
N GLN A 108 1.61 -12.66 7.99
CA GLN A 108 1.04 -12.45 9.31
C GLN A 108 -0.47 -12.22 9.26
N VAL A 109 -0.95 -11.45 8.28
CA VAL A 109 -2.40 -11.26 8.05
C VAL A 109 -3.07 -12.61 7.83
N LYS A 110 -2.49 -13.45 6.99
CA LYS A 110 -3.02 -14.78 6.68
C LYS A 110 -3.05 -15.66 7.93
N ALA A 111 -1.97 -15.65 8.72
CA ALA A 111 -1.89 -16.42 9.96
C ALA A 111 -2.94 -15.96 10.98
N ASP A 112 -3.13 -14.65 11.10
CA ASP A 112 -4.11 -14.08 12.03
C ASP A 112 -5.54 -14.41 11.62
N CYS A 113 -5.82 -14.46 10.32
CA CYS A 113 -7.12 -14.92 9.82
C CYS A 113 -7.37 -16.38 10.13
N ILE A 114 -6.38 -17.25 9.92
CA ILE A 114 -6.49 -18.70 10.16
C ILE A 114 -6.69 -18.97 11.65
N SER A 115 -5.97 -18.24 12.51
CA SER A 115 -6.08 -18.42 13.97
C SER A 115 -7.35 -17.81 14.57
N GLY A 116 -8.09 -17.02 13.81
CA GLY A 116 -9.27 -16.32 14.29
C GLY A 116 -8.97 -15.04 15.06
N LEU A 117 -7.72 -14.57 15.08
CA LEU A 117 -7.34 -13.34 15.75
C LEU A 117 -8.00 -12.12 15.11
N ILE A 118 -8.15 -12.12 13.80
CA ILE A 118 -8.88 -11.09 13.05
C ILE A 118 -9.89 -11.73 12.11
N GLU A 119 -10.93 -10.98 11.79
CA GLU A 119 -11.88 -11.32 10.74
C GLU A 119 -11.88 -10.18 9.72
N ARG A 120 -11.39 -10.45 8.51
CA ARG A 120 -11.26 -9.44 7.47
C ARG A 120 -12.64 -9.01 6.97
N ALA A 121 -12.81 -7.70 6.80
CA ALA A 121 -14.05 -7.14 6.25
C ALA A 121 -14.07 -7.15 4.71
N TYR A 122 -12.90 -7.24 4.06
CA TYR A 122 -12.73 -7.23 2.61
C TYR A 122 -13.38 -6.02 1.94
N ILE A 123 -13.28 -4.86 2.59
CA ILE A 123 -13.79 -3.61 2.04
C ILE A 123 -12.71 -2.91 1.25
N CYS A 124 -11.64 -2.51 1.93
CA CYS A 124 -10.53 -1.79 1.31
C CYS A 124 -9.33 -1.88 2.23
N ASP A 125 -8.22 -2.39 1.71
CA ASP A 125 -6.98 -2.54 2.47
C ASP A 125 -5.90 -1.68 1.83
N TYR A 126 -4.93 -1.23 2.64
CA TYR A 126 -3.86 -0.34 2.18
C TYR A 126 -2.49 -0.87 2.57
N GLU A 127 -1.53 -0.69 1.68
CA GLU A 127 -0.13 -1.05 1.93
C GLU A 127 0.78 0.14 1.62
N SER A 128 1.63 0.49 2.59
CA SER A 128 2.63 1.54 2.43
C SER A 128 4.01 0.94 2.63
N ASN A 129 4.84 0.97 1.60
CA ASN A 129 6.22 0.49 1.65
C ASN A 129 7.17 1.68 1.68
N VAL A 130 7.96 1.79 2.76
CA VAL A 130 8.82 2.95 3.00
C VAL A 130 10.29 2.52 2.96
N PRO A 131 11.10 3.11 2.04
CA PRO A 131 12.53 2.81 2.00
C PRO A 131 13.27 3.35 3.24
N PRO A 132 14.45 2.79 3.56
CA PRO A 132 15.20 3.17 4.75
C PRO A 132 15.54 4.65 4.86
N GLU A 133 15.74 5.32 3.72
CA GLU A 133 16.11 6.75 3.68
C GLU A 133 15.03 7.66 4.26
N TYR A 134 13.78 7.19 4.29
CA TYR A 134 12.64 7.99 4.75
C TYR A 134 12.09 7.56 6.10
N THR A 135 12.76 6.63 6.78
CA THR A 135 12.34 6.15 8.10
C THR A 135 13.23 6.71 9.19
N LYS A 136 12.68 6.80 10.41
CA LYS A 136 13.42 7.32 11.56
C LYS A 136 14.48 6.35 12.07
N ASP A 137 14.26 5.05 11.89
CA ASP A 137 15.15 4.00 12.37
C ASP A 137 16.14 3.48 11.32
N GLY A 138 16.09 4.03 10.09
CA GLY A 138 16.98 3.62 9.00
C GLY A 138 16.68 2.24 8.44
N LYS A 139 15.53 1.68 8.73
CA LYS A 139 15.11 0.36 8.21
C LYS A 139 13.99 0.53 7.19
N ALA A 140 13.89 -0.43 6.25
CA ALA A 140 12.71 -0.50 5.40
C ALA A 140 11.50 -0.92 6.26
N HIS A 141 10.34 -0.37 5.95
CA HIS A 141 9.09 -0.71 6.63
C HIS A 141 7.99 -1.01 5.64
N CYS A 142 7.14 -1.97 5.97
CA CYS A 142 5.86 -2.19 5.32
C CYS A 142 4.76 -2.01 6.36
N TYR A 143 3.88 -1.06 6.10
CA TYR A 143 2.69 -0.81 6.93
C TYR A 143 1.48 -1.33 6.18
N LEU A 144 0.71 -2.23 6.80
CA LEU A 144 -0.57 -2.68 6.27
C LEU A 144 -1.69 -2.17 7.15
N TYR A 145 -2.74 -1.68 6.51
CA TYR A 145 -4.01 -1.34 7.17
C TYR A 145 -5.07 -2.27 6.60
N ILE A 146 -5.48 -3.24 7.40
CA ILE A 146 -6.41 -4.29 6.98
C ILE A 146 -7.79 -4.02 7.57
N SER A 147 -8.79 -3.88 6.70
CA SER A 147 -10.17 -3.68 7.15
C SER A 147 -10.66 -4.93 7.89
N VAL A 148 -11.22 -4.73 9.08
CA VAL A 148 -11.69 -5.82 9.93
C VAL A 148 -13.13 -5.57 10.36
N LYS A 149 -13.83 -6.67 10.67
CA LYS A 149 -15.21 -6.62 11.16
C LYS A 149 -15.28 -6.30 12.65
#